data_a910c62d1e75a43d604d0be852f110c2
#
_entry.id   a910c62d1e75a43d604d0be852f110c2
#
_cell.length_a   1.000
_cell.length_b   1.000
_cell.length_c   1.000
_cell.angle_alpha   90.00
_cell.angle_beta   90.00
_cell.angle_gamma   90.00
#
_symmetry.space_group_name_H-M   'P 1'
#
loop_
_entity.id
_entity.type
_entity.pdbx_description
1 polymer ?
#
loop_
_entity_poly.entity_id
_entity_poly.type
_entity_poly.pdbx_seq_one_letter_code
_entity_poly.pdbx_strand_id
1 'polypeptide(L)'
;MEKAKSLFDRLSAIDCREHIEVVKTQGKEYNYLSWAWAWIQMKKNCPDASYDVCTHPQTMMPYFEAPSGAFVYTSVTAEGQTMKMWMPILDTRNNAMKSEPYSYTTASGKQVTVQAFTSFDINKSIMRCLAKNIAMFGLGMYLYAGEDIPESIKEELKNAEDELVKQVNACINDVQVVKLWNDHPEFQVAGSKFYKAVGDMRAKFATK
;
A
#
# COMPACT_ATOMS: atom_id res chain seq x y z
N MET A 1 27.11 16.85 17.65
CA MET A 1 27.13 15.54 16.94
C MET A 1 25.72 15.30 16.40
N GLU A 2 25.59 15.27 15.09
CA GLU A 2 24.30 14.94 14.45
C GLU A 2 23.95 13.48 14.78
N LYS A 3 22.75 13.24 15.30
CA LYS A 3 22.30 11.89 15.66
C LYS A 3 22.16 11.08 14.38
N ALA A 4 22.81 9.92 14.29
CA ALA A 4 22.69 9.04 13.13
C ALA A 4 21.21 8.74 12.86
N LYS A 5 20.79 8.88 11.59
CA LYS A 5 19.41 8.61 11.18
C LYS A 5 19.06 7.14 11.43
N SER A 6 17.89 6.89 12.00
CA SER A 6 17.37 5.54 12.19
C SER A 6 17.17 4.83 10.84
N LEU A 7 17.06 3.50 10.82
CA LEU A 7 16.73 2.75 9.60
C LEU A 7 15.40 3.25 9.01
N PHE A 8 14.42 3.52 9.89
CA PHE A 8 13.13 4.07 9.46
C PHE A 8 13.28 5.42 8.74
N ASP A 9 14.08 6.35 9.28
CA ASP A 9 14.30 7.66 8.64
C ASP A 9 15.01 7.52 7.29
N ARG A 10 15.97 6.58 7.19
CA ARG A 10 16.68 6.33 5.93
C ARG A 10 15.77 5.75 4.86
N LEU A 11 14.97 4.75 5.21
CA LEU A 11 14.07 4.07 4.29
C LEU A 11 12.85 4.93 3.91
N SER A 12 12.29 5.68 4.85
CA SER A 12 11.14 6.57 4.59
C SER A 12 11.49 7.76 3.68
N ALA A 13 12.77 8.14 3.61
CA ALA A 13 13.25 9.18 2.70
C ALA A 13 13.41 8.71 1.24
N ILE A 14 13.29 7.42 0.97
CA ILE A 14 13.45 6.87 -0.39
C ILE A 14 12.16 7.09 -1.18
N ASP A 15 12.29 7.71 -2.35
CA ASP A 15 11.17 7.88 -3.27
C ASP A 15 10.86 6.57 -3.99
N CYS A 16 9.65 6.04 -3.77
CA CYS A 16 9.19 4.79 -4.36
C CYS A 16 8.33 4.99 -5.62
N ARG A 17 8.02 6.22 -6.02
CA ARG A 17 7.00 6.53 -7.06
C ARG A 17 7.26 5.86 -8.40
N GLU A 18 8.51 5.78 -8.85
CA GLU A 18 8.88 5.17 -10.13
C GLU A 18 8.87 3.62 -10.09
N HIS A 19 8.70 3.03 -8.90
CA HIS A 19 8.74 1.59 -8.69
C HIS A 19 7.40 1.00 -8.22
N ILE A 20 6.33 1.80 -8.38
CA ILE A 20 4.97 1.39 -8.07
C ILE A 20 4.35 0.76 -9.32
N GLU A 21 3.91 -0.47 -9.19
CA GLU A 21 3.11 -1.15 -10.19
C GLU A 21 1.63 -0.90 -9.90
N VAL A 22 0.91 -0.31 -10.85
CA VAL A 22 -0.53 -0.09 -10.73
C VAL A 22 -1.26 -1.29 -11.36
N VAL A 23 -1.94 -2.06 -10.53
CA VAL A 23 -2.79 -3.16 -11.01
C VAL A 23 -4.25 -2.70 -11.00
N LYS A 24 -4.86 -2.70 -12.20
CA LYS A 24 -6.28 -2.38 -12.37
C LYS A 24 -7.10 -3.66 -12.35
N THR A 25 -7.99 -3.78 -11.37
CA THR A 25 -8.89 -4.93 -11.25
C THR A 25 -10.30 -4.43 -10.93
N GLN A 26 -11.26 -4.78 -11.79
CA GLN A 26 -12.69 -4.45 -11.61
C GLN A 26 -12.98 -2.96 -11.36
N GLY A 27 -12.27 -2.07 -12.10
CA GLY A 27 -12.44 -0.63 -11.97
C GLY A 27 -11.75 0.01 -10.75
N LYS A 28 -11.04 -0.80 -9.94
CA LYS A 28 -10.19 -0.33 -8.84
C LYS A 28 -8.72 -0.41 -9.22
N GLU A 29 -7.96 0.58 -8.78
CA GLU A 29 -6.50 0.62 -8.93
C GLU A 29 -5.87 0.27 -7.59
N TYR A 30 -4.89 -0.64 -7.64
CA TYR A 30 -4.09 -1.04 -6.49
C TYR A 30 -2.63 -0.73 -6.77
N ASN A 31 -2.00 -0.05 -5.85
CA ASN A 31 -0.58 0.28 -5.92
C ASN A 31 0.22 -0.84 -5.25
N TYR A 32 1.16 -1.41 -5.98
CA TYR A 32 2.07 -2.42 -5.46
C TYR A 32 3.50 -1.95 -5.59
N LEU A 33 4.22 -1.96 -4.49
CA LEU A 33 5.67 -1.80 -4.53
C LEU A 33 6.28 -3.16 -4.89
N SER A 34 7.15 -3.18 -5.92
CA SER A 34 7.88 -4.39 -6.29
C SER A 34 8.67 -4.92 -5.09
N TRP A 35 8.36 -6.15 -4.65
CA TRP A 35 9.04 -6.78 -3.50
C TRP A 35 10.55 -6.92 -3.72
N ALA A 36 10.96 -7.20 -4.96
CA ALA A 36 12.37 -7.36 -5.30
C ALA A 36 13.12 -6.03 -5.16
N TRP A 37 12.52 -4.95 -5.66
CA TRP A 37 13.09 -3.61 -5.49
C TRP A 37 13.09 -3.19 -4.02
N ALA A 38 12.02 -3.44 -3.29
CA ALA A 38 11.93 -3.15 -1.86
C ALA A 38 13.03 -3.89 -1.07
N TRP A 39 13.26 -5.17 -1.39
CA TRP A 39 14.32 -5.95 -0.76
C TRP A 39 15.73 -5.42 -1.11
N ILE A 40 15.96 -5.00 -2.35
CA ILE A 40 17.22 -4.35 -2.73
C ILE A 40 17.46 -3.07 -1.91
N GLN A 41 16.44 -2.23 -1.73
CA GLN A 41 16.58 -1.03 -0.90
C GLN A 41 16.85 -1.37 0.57
N MET A 42 16.16 -2.37 1.10
CA MET A 42 16.42 -2.88 2.45
C MET A 42 17.89 -3.31 2.59
N LYS A 43 18.40 -4.14 1.70
CA LYS A 43 19.78 -4.64 1.74
C LYS A 43 20.83 -3.53 1.53
N LYS A 44 20.53 -2.48 0.75
CA LYS A 44 21.42 -1.32 0.59
C LYS A 44 21.52 -0.49 1.88
N ASN A 45 20.43 -0.38 2.65
CA ASN A 45 20.39 0.41 3.88
C ASN A 45 20.71 -0.39 5.15
N CYS A 46 20.55 -1.71 5.10
CA CYS A 46 20.82 -2.66 6.17
C CYS A 46 21.34 -3.97 5.56
N PRO A 47 22.66 -4.10 5.32
CA PRO A 47 23.25 -5.27 4.62
C PRO A 47 23.04 -6.60 5.33
N ASP A 48 22.90 -6.60 6.65
CA ASP A 48 22.62 -7.75 7.51
C ASP A 48 21.12 -8.11 7.59
N ALA A 49 20.22 -7.31 7.00
CA ALA A 49 18.81 -7.61 6.98
C ALA A 49 18.53 -9.01 6.41
N SER A 50 17.63 -9.72 7.03
CA SER A 50 17.15 -11.04 6.61
C SER A 50 15.63 -11.11 6.67
N TYR A 51 15.04 -12.03 5.89
CA TYR A 51 13.62 -12.35 6.02
C TYR A 51 13.42 -13.86 6.10
N ASP A 52 12.30 -14.24 6.64
CA ASP A 52 11.85 -15.61 6.68
C ASP A 52 10.36 -15.72 6.30
N VAL A 53 9.99 -16.84 5.70
CA VAL A 53 8.61 -17.20 5.40
C VAL A 53 8.20 -18.26 6.39
N CYS A 54 7.24 -17.91 7.26
CA CYS A 54 6.80 -18.86 8.30
C CYS A 54 6.07 -20.05 7.67
N THR A 55 6.47 -21.24 8.07
CA THR A 55 5.84 -22.49 7.65
C THR A 55 4.98 -23.08 8.76
N HIS A 56 3.93 -23.76 8.37
CA HIS A 56 3.06 -24.49 9.31
C HIS A 56 3.85 -25.66 9.93
N PRO A 57 3.92 -25.79 11.26
CA PRO A 57 4.85 -26.71 11.93
C PRO A 57 4.59 -28.19 11.63
N GLN A 58 3.37 -28.57 11.25
CA GLN A 58 3.01 -29.95 10.96
C GLN A 58 3.07 -30.29 9.47
N THR A 59 2.66 -29.35 8.59
CA THR A 59 2.58 -29.60 7.14
C THR A 59 3.79 -29.09 6.39
N MET A 60 4.62 -28.26 7.01
CA MET A 60 5.75 -27.54 6.41
C MET A 60 5.34 -26.62 5.24
N MET A 61 4.05 -26.40 5.04
CA MET A 61 3.54 -25.50 3.99
C MET A 61 3.68 -24.04 4.42
N PRO A 62 3.96 -23.11 3.48
CA PRO A 62 4.15 -21.69 3.78
C PRO A 62 2.81 -20.94 3.89
N TYR A 63 1.79 -21.59 4.39
CA TYR A 63 0.48 -21.00 4.66
C TYR A 63 -0.20 -21.68 5.84
N PHE A 64 -1.17 -20.98 6.41
CA PHE A 64 -2.01 -21.43 7.52
C PHE A 64 -3.46 -21.28 7.09
N GLU A 65 -4.30 -22.25 7.39
CA GLU A 65 -5.71 -22.22 7.04
C GLU A 65 -6.60 -22.22 8.29
N ALA A 66 -7.65 -21.41 8.22
CA ALA A 66 -8.69 -21.28 9.23
C ALA A 66 -10.07 -21.26 8.54
N PRO A 67 -11.19 -21.41 9.28
CA PRO A 67 -12.53 -21.32 8.71
C PRO A 67 -12.77 -20.01 7.91
N SER A 68 -12.10 -18.92 8.28
CA SER A 68 -12.18 -17.60 7.63
C SER A 68 -11.39 -17.49 6.32
N GLY A 69 -10.47 -18.42 6.03
CA GLY A 69 -9.60 -18.40 4.84
C GLY A 69 -8.17 -18.82 5.16
N ALA A 70 -7.31 -18.78 4.16
CA ALA A 70 -5.90 -19.08 4.30
C ALA A 70 -5.04 -17.79 4.43
N PHE A 71 -3.91 -17.91 5.13
CA PHE A 71 -3.02 -16.81 5.49
C PHE A 71 -1.56 -17.18 5.25
N VAL A 72 -0.75 -16.20 4.93
CA VAL A 72 0.71 -16.30 4.88
C VAL A 72 1.33 -15.37 5.93
N TYR A 73 2.53 -15.71 6.39
CA TYR A 73 3.26 -14.94 7.38
C TYR A 73 4.70 -14.76 6.94
N THR A 74 5.23 -13.55 7.12
CA THR A 74 6.64 -13.24 6.92
C THR A 74 7.22 -12.58 8.16
N SER A 75 8.51 -12.76 8.39
CA SER A 75 9.28 -11.95 9.34
C SER A 75 10.43 -11.27 8.61
N VAL A 76 10.74 -10.04 9.00
CA VAL A 76 11.90 -9.29 8.52
C VAL A 76 12.69 -8.84 9.74
N THR A 77 13.98 -9.11 9.73
CA THR A 77 14.92 -8.69 10.78
C THR A 77 15.92 -7.71 10.20
N ALA A 78 16.07 -6.54 10.82
CA ALA A 78 17.02 -5.50 10.44
C ALA A 78 17.42 -4.69 11.67
N GLU A 79 18.70 -4.37 11.81
CA GLU A 79 19.28 -3.63 12.95
C GLU A 79 18.82 -4.19 14.32
N GLY A 80 18.75 -5.52 14.45
CA GLY A 80 18.35 -6.21 15.69
C GLY A 80 16.86 -6.18 16.00
N GLN A 81 16.03 -5.57 15.15
CA GLN A 81 14.57 -5.58 15.27
C GLN A 81 13.96 -6.62 14.34
N THR A 82 13.01 -7.39 14.82
CA THR A 82 12.23 -8.34 14.01
C THR A 82 10.78 -7.91 13.98
N MET A 83 10.27 -7.65 12.79
CA MET A 83 8.85 -7.38 12.55
C MET A 83 8.21 -8.57 11.85
N LYS A 84 6.98 -8.90 12.27
CA LYS A 84 6.18 -9.97 11.68
C LYS A 84 4.94 -9.37 11.03
N MET A 85 4.62 -9.86 9.86
CA MET A 85 3.44 -9.48 9.11
C MET A 85 2.69 -10.73 8.66
N TRP A 86 1.38 -10.64 8.60
CA TRP A 86 0.54 -11.65 8.00
C TRP A 86 -0.36 -11.04 6.94
N MET A 87 -0.81 -11.86 6.02
CA MET A 87 -1.70 -11.44 4.95
C MET A 87 -2.63 -12.59 4.55
N PRO A 88 -3.93 -12.36 4.31
CA PRO A 88 -4.80 -13.37 3.74
C PRO A 88 -4.42 -13.67 2.29
N ILE A 89 -4.67 -14.91 1.86
CA ILE A 89 -4.65 -15.29 0.45
C ILE A 89 -5.97 -14.85 -0.16
N LEU A 90 -5.92 -13.91 -1.11
CA LEU A 90 -7.09 -13.28 -1.69
C LEU A 90 -7.20 -13.55 -3.20
N ASP A 91 -8.43 -13.70 -3.69
CA ASP A 91 -8.73 -13.66 -5.11
C ASP A 91 -8.66 -12.21 -5.65
N THR A 92 -8.93 -12.03 -6.93
CA THR A 92 -8.92 -10.72 -7.59
C THR A 92 -10.05 -9.78 -7.12
N ARG A 93 -11.00 -10.28 -6.33
CA ARG A 93 -12.12 -9.52 -5.75
C ARG A 93 -11.94 -9.27 -4.26
N ASN A 94 -10.76 -9.57 -3.72
CA ASN A 94 -10.45 -9.52 -2.29
C ASN A 94 -11.29 -10.49 -1.43
N ASN A 95 -11.82 -11.57 -2.01
CA ASN A 95 -12.40 -12.64 -1.23
C ASN A 95 -11.29 -13.52 -0.65
N ALA A 96 -11.41 -13.91 0.62
CA ALA A 96 -10.48 -14.84 1.24
C ALA A 96 -10.62 -16.22 0.57
N MET A 97 -9.50 -16.75 0.09
CA MET A 97 -9.45 -18.08 -0.56
C MET A 97 -9.23 -19.18 0.48
N LYS A 98 -9.70 -20.38 0.16
CA LYS A 98 -9.53 -21.61 0.95
C LYS A 98 -8.91 -22.71 0.10
N SER A 99 -8.53 -23.81 0.72
CA SER A 99 -8.07 -25.03 0.02
C SER A 99 -9.16 -25.67 -0.85
N GLU A 100 -10.44 -25.38 -0.55
CA GLU A 100 -11.58 -25.82 -1.34
C GLU A 100 -12.41 -24.61 -1.83
N PRO A 101 -13.06 -24.75 -3.01
CA PRO A 101 -13.96 -23.71 -3.49
C PRO A 101 -15.17 -23.56 -2.56
N TYR A 102 -15.68 -22.33 -2.44
CA TYR A 102 -16.92 -22.08 -1.72
C TYR A 102 -17.76 -21.00 -2.43
N SER A 103 -19.06 -21.00 -2.13
CA SER A 103 -19.97 -19.99 -2.70
C SER A 103 -20.71 -19.25 -1.59
N TYR A 104 -21.03 -18.00 -1.86
CA TYR A 104 -21.86 -17.17 -1.00
C TYR A 104 -22.83 -16.33 -1.85
N THR A 105 -23.92 -15.89 -1.24
CA THR A 105 -24.89 -15.01 -1.88
C THR A 105 -24.68 -13.58 -1.39
N THR A 106 -24.52 -12.65 -2.32
CA THR A 106 -24.39 -11.22 -2.01
C THR A 106 -25.73 -10.65 -1.50
N ALA A 107 -25.70 -9.47 -0.90
CA ALA A 107 -26.90 -8.75 -0.46
C ALA A 107 -27.89 -8.47 -1.63
N SER A 108 -27.41 -8.39 -2.87
CA SER A 108 -28.21 -8.26 -4.08
C SER A 108 -28.77 -9.58 -4.64
N GLY A 109 -28.59 -10.71 -3.91
CA GLY A 109 -29.08 -12.03 -4.33
C GLY A 109 -28.19 -12.76 -5.35
N LYS A 110 -27.05 -12.18 -5.75
CA LYS A 110 -26.12 -12.81 -6.71
C LYS A 110 -25.28 -13.86 -6.01
N GLN A 111 -25.22 -15.07 -6.59
CA GLN A 111 -24.31 -16.11 -6.14
C GLN A 111 -22.88 -15.84 -6.68
N VAL A 112 -21.90 -15.90 -5.79
CA VAL A 112 -20.47 -15.73 -6.10
C VAL A 112 -19.74 -16.98 -5.65
N THR A 113 -18.94 -17.57 -6.55
CA THR A 113 -18.05 -18.69 -6.23
C THR A 113 -16.62 -18.20 -6.14
N VAL A 114 -15.97 -18.50 -5.02
CA VAL A 114 -14.53 -18.29 -4.79
C VAL A 114 -13.83 -19.63 -5.03
N GLN A 115 -12.83 -19.61 -5.92
CA GLN A 115 -12.05 -20.81 -6.26
C GLN A 115 -11.05 -21.13 -5.14
N ALA A 116 -10.60 -22.37 -5.09
CA ALA A 116 -9.50 -22.77 -4.24
C ALA A 116 -8.22 -22.01 -4.62
N PHE A 117 -7.38 -21.71 -3.63
CA PHE A 117 -6.07 -21.10 -3.90
C PHE A 117 -5.14 -22.12 -4.58
N THR A 118 -4.22 -21.59 -5.38
CA THR A 118 -3.15 -22.33 -6.04
C THR A 118 -1.80 -21.99 -5.40
N SER A 119 -0.76 -22.76 -5.71
CA SER A 119 0.61 -22.41 -5.30
C SER A 119 1.07 -21.04 -5.79
N PHE A 120 0.54 -20.60 -6.94
CA PHE A 120 0.78 -19.26 -7.45
C PHE A 120 0.17 -18.18 -6.54
N ASP A 121 -1.06 -18.38 -6.05
CA ASP A 121 -1.72 -17.44 -5.14
C ASP A 121 -1.01 -17.36 -3.79
N ILE A 122 -0.51 -18.51 -3.29
CA ILE A 122 0.32 -18.56 -2.09
C ILE A 122 1.59 -17.72 -2.29
N ASN A 123 2.36 -17.98 -3.36
CA ASN A 123 3.60 -17.26 -3.64
C ASN A 123 3.36 -15.76 -3.81
N LYS A 124 2.34 -15.37 -4.57
CA LYS A 124 1.93 -13.97 -4.75
C LYS A 124 1.63 -13.29 -3.41
N SER A 125 0.90 -13.97 -2.53
CA SER A 125 0.55 -13.44 -1.21
C SER A 125 1.76 -13.32 -0.29
N ILE A 126 2.72 -14.26 -0.34
CA ILE A 126 3.99 -14.19 0.39
C ILE A 126 4.78 -12.95 -0.04
N MET A 127 4.94 -12.72 -1.34
CA MET A 127 5.72 -11.58 -1.85
C MET A 127 5.07 -10.24 -1.50
N ARG A 128 3.73 -10.14 -1.54
CA ARG A 128 2.98 -8.97 -1.08
C ARG A 128 3.12 -8.76 0.44
N CYS A 129 3.05 -9.84 1.21
CA CYS A 129 3.26 -9.80 2.65
C CYS A 129 4.66 -9.30 3.01
N LEU A 130 5.69 -9.78 2.29
CA LEU A 130 7.08 -9.33 2.45
C LEU A 130 7.22 -7.83 2.15
N ALA A 131 6.65 -7.33 1.05
CA ALA A 131 6.69 -5.90 0.73
C ALA A 131 6.04 -5.05 1.83
N LYS A 132 4.87 -5.45 2.36
CA LYS A 132 4.22 -4.78 3.49
C LYS A 132 5.06 -4.85 4.78
N ASN A 133 5.73 -5.98 5.03
CA ASN A 133 6.59 -6.12 6.19
C ASN A 133 7.81 -5.19 6.10
N ILE A 134 8.43 -5.06 4.93
CA ILE A 134 9.50 -4.09 4.67
C ILE A 134 9.01 -2.65 4.88
N ALA A 135 7.78 -2.35 4.47
CA ALA A 135 7.20 -1.02 4.66
C ALA A 135 7.09 -0.62 6.14
N MET A 136 6.96 -1.57 7.08
CA MET A 136 6.99 -1.28 8.52
C MET A 136 8.33 -0.71 8.99
N PHE A 137 9.41 -0.90 8.23
CA PHE A 137 10.70 -0.25 8.44
C PHE A 137 10.82 1.13 7.77
N GLY A 138 9.73 1.64 7.17
CA GLY A 138 9.62 2.98 6.59
C GLY A 138 9.52 3.02 5.06
N LEU A 139 9.99 2.00 4.33
CA LEU A 139 10.06 2.03 2.87
C LEU A 139 8.68 2.01 2.22
N GLY A 140 8.29 3.15 1.62
CA GLY A 140 7.02 3.25 0.90
C GLY A 140 5.78 3.04 1.80
N MET A 141 5.87 3.27 3.09
CA MET A 141 4.77 3.05 4.04
C MET A 141 3.51 3.85 3.67
N TYR A 142 3.69 5.04 3.09
CA TYR A 142 2.59 5.89 2.62
C TYR A 142 1.72 5.25 1.54
N LEU A 143 2.21 4.22 0.83
CA LEU A 143 1.43 3.49 -0.19
C LEU A 143 0.29 2.67 0.42
N TYR A 144 0.45 2.29 1.68
CA TYR A 144 -0.53 1.50 2.44
C TYR A 144 -1.43 2.34 3.32
N ALA A 145 -1.19 3.67 3.38
CA ALA A 145 -2.06 4.58 4.10
C ALA A 145 -3.47 4.56 3.48
N GLY A 146 -4.48 4.31 4.31
CA GLY A 146 -5.88 4.26 3.88
C GLY A 146 -6.36 2.93 3.31
N GLU A 147 -5.57 1.85 3.31
CA GLU A 147 -6.05 0.51 2.89
C GLU A 147 -7.26 0.03 3.72
N ASP A 148 -7.29 0.34 5.01
CA ASP A 148 -8.32 -0.09 5.95
C ASP A 148 -9.46 0.93 6.13
N ILE A 149 -9.46 2.04 5.37
CA ILE A 149 -10.54 3.02 5.42
C ILE A 149 -11.79 2.45 4.75
N PRO A 150 -12.98 2.50 5.39
CA PRO A 150 -14.24 2.08 4.77
C PRO A 150 -14.48 2.75 3.43
N GLU A 151 -15.04 2.01 2.47
CA GLU A 151 -15.24 2.49 1.09
C GLU A 151 -16.08 3.78 1.03
N SER A 152 -17.07 3.93 1.93
CA SER A 152 -17.88 5.16 2.02
C SER A 152 -17.02 6.39 2.36
N ILE A 153 -16.08 6.24 3.29
CA ILE A 153 -15.17 7.34 3.67
C ILE A 153 -14.15 7.60 2.54
N LYS A 154 -13.71 6.56 1.82
CA LYS A 154 -12.84 6.74 0.65
C LYS A 154 -13.53 7.55 -0.46
N GLU A 155 -14.82 7.30 -0.70
CA GLU A 155 -15.60 8.08 -1.66
C GLU A 155 -15.78 9.53 -1.21
N GLU A 156 -16.07 9.78 0.07
CA GLU A 156 -16.17 11.13 0.62
C GLU A 156 -14.84 11.89 0.50
N LEU A 157 -13.72 11.27 0.88
CA LEU A 157 -12.38 11.87 0.75
C LEU A 157 -12.03 12.16 -0.71
N LYS A 158 -12.33 11.24 -1.62
CA LYS A 158 -12.11 11.43 -3.05
C LYS A 158 -12.93 12.59 -3.61
N ASN A 159 -14.20 12.69 -3.24
CA ASN A 159 -15.08 13.79 -3.67
C ASN A 159 -14.60 15.13 -3.10
N ALA A 160 -14.15 15.16 -1.83
CA ALA A 160 -13.57 16.34 -1.21
C ALA A 160 -12.26 16.75 -1.91
N GLU A 161 -11.37 15.80 -2.24
CA GLU A 161 -10.14 16.09 -3.00
C GLU A 161 -10.45 16.62 -4.41
N ASP A 162 -11.39 15.99 -5.14
CA ASP A 162 -11.78 16.42 -6.48
C ASP A 162 -12.38 17.85 -6.48
N GLU A 163 -13.10 18.24 -5.42
CA GLU A 163 -13.60 19.60 -5.24
C GLU A 163 -12.49 20.59 -4.93
N LEU A 164 -11.52 20.23 -4.09
CA LEU A 164 -10.34 21.05 -3.82
C LEU A 164 -9.48 21.25 -5.07
N VAL A 165 -9.32 20.23 -5.91
CA VAL A 165 -8.64 20.36 -7.20
C VAL A 165 -9.33 21.38 -8.11
N LYS A 166 -10.66 21.42 -8.15
CA LYS A 166 -11.40 22.46 -8.91
C LYS A 166 -11.13 23.85 -8.35
N GLN A 167 -11.14 24.00 -7.01
CA GLN A 167 -10.84 25.28 -6.36
C GLN A 167 -9.41 25.75 -6.67
N VAL A 168 -8.40 24.86 -6.60
CA VAL A 168 -7.01 25.17 -6.97
C VAL A 168 -6.93 25.64 -8.42
N ASN A 169 -7.59 24.93 -9.36
CA ASN A 169 -7.60 25.28 -10.77
C ASN A 169 -8.33 26.61 -11.08
N ALA A 170 -9.20 27.05 -10.20
CA ALA A 170 -9.91 28.34 -10.30
C ALA A 170 -9.12 29.50 -9.67
N CYS A 171 -7.99 29.27 -9.01
CA CYS A 171 -7.17 30.32 -8.41
C CYS A 171 -6.58 31.23 -9.49
N ILE A 172 -6.57 32.53 -9.20
CA ILE A 172 -6.07 33.58 -10.14
C ILE A 172 -4.66 34.07 -9.78
N ASN A 173 -4.14 33.68 -8.63
CA ASN A 173 -2.78 34.02 -8.15
C ASN A 173 -2.23 32.99 -7.19
N ASP A 174 -0.89 33.01 -6.96
CA ASP A 174 -0.20 32.07 -6.08
C ASP A 174 -0.64 32.17 -4.60
N VAL A 175 -1.03 33.37 -4.14
CA VAL A 175 -1.47 33.56 -2.75
C VAL A 175 -2.71 32.71 -2.43
N GLN A 176 -3.66 32.62 -3.36
CA GLN A 176 -4.86 31.82 -3.21
C GLN A 176 -4.50 30.32 -3.20
N VAL A 177 -3.56 29.90 -4.04
CA VAL A 177 -3.10 28.50 -4.09
C VAL A 177 -2.42 28.12 -2.78
N VAL A 178 -1.52 28.97 -2.27
CA VAL A 178 -0.83 28.75 -0.99
C VAL A 178 -1.81 28.74 0.17
N LYS A 179 -2.84 29.58 0.14
CA LYS A 179 -3.90 29.57 1.16
C LYS A 179 -4.63 28.22 1.18
N LEU A 180 -5.11 27.73 0.03
CA LEU A 180 -5.78 26.43 -0.08
C LEU A 180 -4.87 25.28 0.38
N TRP A 181 -3.59 25.36 0.05
CA TRP A 181 -2.61 24.39 0.53
C TRP A 181 -2.54 24.37 2.06
N ASN A 182 -2.40 25.52 2.70
CA ASN A 182 -2.25 25.60 4.16
C ASN A 182 -3.55 25.26 4.91
N ASP A 183 -4.71 25.55 4.30
CA ASP A 183 -6.02 25.29 4.91
C ASP A 183 -6.39 23.77 4.89
N HIS A 184 -5.70 22.95 4.05
CA HIS A 184 -6.02 21.54 3.85
C HIS A 184 -4.80 20.63 4.02
N PRO A 185 -4.17 20.58 5.22
CA PRO A 185 -2.98 19.76 5.46
C PRO A 185 -3.24 18.24 5.28
N GLU A 186 -4.48 17.78 5.46
CA GLU A 186 -4.90 16.39 5.30
C GLU A 186 -4.80 15.88 3.87
N PHE A 187 -4.83 16.77 2.86
CA PHE A 187 -4.67 16.44 1.44
C PHE A 187 -3.26 16.69 0.89
N GLN A 188 -2.30 17.12 1.72
CA GLN A 188 -0.90 17.34 1.32
C GLN A 188 -0.11 16.03 1.15
N VAL A 189 -0.74 15.03 0.57
CA VAL A 189 -0.12 13.72 0.35
C VAL A 189 0.64 13.75 -0.97
N ALA A 190 1.94 13.41 -0.92
CA ALA A 190 2.79 13.39 -2.11
C ALA A 190 2.21 12.45 -3.19
N GLY A 191 2.02 13.00 -4.40
CA GLY A 191 1.45 12.25 -5.52
C GLY A 191 -0.08 12.28 -5.62
N SER A 192 -0.80 12.83 -4.64
CA SER A 192 -2.25 13.05 -4.71
C SER A 192 -2.63 14.03 -5.82
N LYS A 193 -3.91 14.05 -6.21
CA LYS A 193 -4.41 14.98 -7.22
C LYS A 193 -4.29 16.44 -6.76
N PHE A 194 -4.61 16.69 -5.49
CA PHE A 194 -4.49 18.03 -4.89
C PHE A 194 -3.04 18.49 -4.87
N TYR A 195 -2.11 17.64 -4.44
CA TYR A 195 -0.67 17.93 -4.44
C TYR A 195 -0.16 18.33 -5.84
N LYS A 196 -0.55 17.56 -6.86
CA LYS A 196 -0.16 17.86 -8.26
C LYS A 196 -0.77 19.15 -8.75
N ALA A 197 -2.08 19.36 -8.53
CA ALA A 197 -2.77 20.58 -8.96
C ALA A 197 -2.14 21.84 -8.35
N VAL A 198 -1.79 21.81 -7.07
CA VAL A 198 -1.08 22.89 -6.38
C VAL A 198 0.28 23.14 -7.03
N GLY A 199 1.07 22.10 -7.27
CA GLY A 199 2.37 22.22 -7.93
C GLY A 199 2.27 22.83 -9.33
N ASP A 200 1.34 22.36 -10.16
CA ASP A 200 1.12 22.81 -11.51
C ASP A 200 0.67 24.30 -11.55
N MET A 201 -0.25 24.69 -10.67
CA MET A 201 -0.72 26.08 -10.60
C MET A 201 0.34 27.05 -10.09
N ARG A 202 1.15 26.64 -9.11
CA ARG A 202 2.27 27.46 -8.63
C ARG A 202 3.35 27.65 -9.71
N ALA A 203 3.68 26.58 -10.45
CA ALA A 203 4.60 26.67 -11.58
C ALA A 203 4.08 27.64 -12.65
N LYS A 204 2.77 27.61 -12.95
CA LYS A 204 2.11 28.50 -13.90
C LYS A 204 2.14 29.96 -13.47
N PHE A 205 2.07 30.27 -12.18
CA PHE A 205 2.16 31.66 -11.67
C PHE A 205 3.61 32.12 -11.54
N ALA A 206 4.58 31.25 -11.35
CA ALA A 206 6.00 31.58 -11.30
C ALA A 206 6.59 31.96 -12.68
N THR A 207 5.91 31.58 -13.77
CA THR A 207 6.33 31.89 -15.16
C THR A 207 5.67 33.15 -15.76
N LYS A 208 4.86 33.86 -14.99
CA LYS A 208 4.25 35.16 -15.33
C LYS A 208 4.91 36.26 -14.54
#